data_8e6740908761f6172f4881295353edaa
#
_entry.id   8e6740908761f6172f4881295353edaa
#
_cell.length_a   1.000
_cell.length_b   1.000
_cell.length_c   1.000
_cell.angle_alpha   90.00
_cell.angle_beta   90.00
_cell.angle_gamma   90.00
#
_symmetry.space_group_name_H-M   'P 1'
#
loop_
_entity.id
_entity.type
_entity.pdbx_description
1 polymer ?
#
loop_
_entity_poly.entity_id
_entity_poly.type
_entity_poly.pdbx_seq_one_letter_code
_entity_poly.pdbx_strand_id
1 'polypeptide(L)'
;MEITKQNYHSVKDLTTVSHDNLIKLFLSLPKGKSLSLLRKFDKPFLEQLLNSAPEHIKTQWSLALKYKAGSVGELMQPAPLILNEKMTVGEAIESVREIPKKILFTYGMVVNDSNELTGVLVFRDVLYHQKEELIKDICFKNASSFKADDDVLSTFNRTAGNQIPEYPVVDNENKLLGTLRGSHVADAYALEVSALSGVLVGVSKEEALDTSWTSCVKLRGPWLLLNLVTAFVAGAVVGIFQDTIDQIVLLAMFLPVLAGQSGNTGAQALAVLIREMTSGDIGPMVKSQLIKESILGVVHGFAVGIICAVVMYVIATGQNNPHAVVLSAIILFSMTASCVVSGVMGAVVPVTLKKFGADPAAGSSIILTTGTDVVSMGVMLFLANKFILGN
;
A
#
# COMPACT_ATOMS: atom_id res chain seq x y z
N MET A 1 -9.97 -27.06 23.41
CA MET A 1 -8.72 -26.68 22.72
C MET A 1 -8.81 -25.17 22.52
N GLU A 2 -8.06 -24.37 23.30
CA GLU A 2 -8.06 -22.92 23.16
C GLU A 2 -7.43 -22.55 21.81
N ILE A 3 -8.21 -21.82 21.01
CA ILE A 3 -7.79 -21.36 19.70
C ILE A 3 -6.92 -20.14 19.89
N THR A 4 -5.61 -20.34 19.92
CA THR A 4 -4.64 -19.26 19.88
C THR A 4 -4.42 -18.81 18.43
N LYS A 5 -4.17 -17.53 18.20
CA LYS A 5 -3.96 -16.85 16.89
C LYS A 5 -2.91 -17.52 15.97
N GLN A 6 -2.22 -18.57 16.44
CA GLN A 6 -1.05 -19.18 15.81
C GLN A 6 -1.29 -20.48 15.03
N ASN A 7 -2.50 -21.07 15.03
CA ASN A 7 -2.66 -22.48 14.60
C ASN A 7 -3.39 -22.71 13.25
N TYR A 8 -3.56 -21.70 12.38
CA TYR A 8 -4.28 -21.93 11.11
C TYR A 8 -3.38 -21.68 9.91
N HIS A 9 -3.06 -22.77 9.22
CA HIS A 9 -2.19 -22.75 8.04
C HIS A 9 -2.95 -22.62 6.71
N SER A 10 -4.28 -22.79 6.71
CA SER A 10 -5.10 -22.62 5.50
C SER A 10 -6.58 -22.39 5.80
N VAL A 11 -7.33 -21.84 4.81
CA VAL A 11 -8.79 -21.71 4.88
C VAL A 11 -9.47 -23.07 5.04
N LYS A 12 -8.86 -24.15 4.51
CA LYS A 12 -9.36 -25.53 4.66
C LYS A 12 -9.32 -26.00 6.12
N ASP A 13 -8.31 -25.60 6.89
CA ASP A 13 -8.24 -25.96 8.31
C ASP A 13 -9.35 -25.26 9.10
N LEU A 14 -9.74 -24.06 8.68
CA LEU A 14 -10.83 -23.31 9.29
C LEU A 14 -12.20 -23.97 9.06
N THR A 15 -12.44 -24.67 7.93
CA THR A 15 -13.71 -25.35 7.69
C THR A 15 -13.94 -26.56 8.60
N THR A 16 -12.90 -27.07 9.27
CA THR A 16 -13.02 -28.17 10.24
C THR A 16 -13.34 -27.70 11.66
N VAL A 17 -13.30 -26.39 11.91
CA VAL A 17 -13.53 -25.77 13.22
C VAL A 17 -15.01 -25.50 13.42
N SER A 18 -15.52 -25.66 14.66
CA SER A 18 -16.91 -25.34 14.95
C SER A 18 -17.23 -23.85 14.70
N HIS A 19 -18.41 -23.56 14.21
CA HIS A 19 -18.85 -22.20 13.88
C HIS A 19 -18.70 -21.21 15.05
N ASP A 20 -19.00 -21.62 16.29
CA ASP A 20 -18.85 -20.79 17.48
C ASP A 20 -17.40 -20.35 17.72
N ASN A 21 -16.46 -21.28 17.49
CA ASN A 21 -15.04 -20.97 17.64
C ASN A 21 -14.53 -20.08 16.51
N LEU A 22 -15.02 -20.29 15.27
CA LEU A 22 -14.71 -19.39 14.15
C LEU A 22 -15.24 -17.98 14.39
N ILE A 23 -16.46 -17.85 14.89
CA ILE A 23 -17.04 -16.54 15.22
C ILE A 23 -16.18 -15.84 16.26
N LYS A 24 -15.79 -16.52 17.36
CA LYS A 24 -14.88 -15.96 18.38
C LYS A 24 -13.54 -15.55 17.79
N LEU A 25 -12.96 -16.37 16.94
CA LEU A 25 -11.70 -16.08 16.25
C LEU A 25 -11.85 -14.79 15.42
N PHE A 26 -12.86 -14.71 14.55
CA PHE A 26 -13.06 -13.56 13.67
C PHE A 26 -13.35 -12.26 14.44
N LEU A 27 -14.03 -12.35 15.56
CA LEU A 27 -14.24 -11.19 16.45
C LEU A 27 -12.95 -10.73 17.15
N SER A 28 -11.98 -11.61 17.31
CA SER A 28 -10.65 -11.27 17.90
C SER A 28 -9.66 -10.68 16.92
N LEU A 29 -9.93 -10.77 15.61
CA LEU A 29 -9.07 -10.26 14.55
C LEU A 29 -9.45 -8.81 14.19
N PRO A 30 -8.52 -8.01 13.63
CA PRO A 30 -8.85 -6.75 12.98
C PRO A 30 -9.94 -6.96 11.92
N LYS A 31 -10.90 -6.03 11.85
CA LYS A 31 -12.09 -6.17 11.00
C LYS A 31 -11.77 -6.48 9.53
N GLY A 32 -10.82 -5.77 8.94
CA GLY A 32 -10.41 -6.02 7.55
C GLY A 32 -9.85 -7.44 7.33
N LYS A 33 -9.06 -7.96 8.30
CA LYS A 33 -8.52 -9.34 8.23
C LYS A 33 -9.65 -10.38 8.36
N SER A 34 -10.59 -10.17 9.25
CA SER A 34 -11.77 -11.04 9.40
C SER A 34 -12.57 -11.11 8.10
N LEU A 35 -12.86 -9.96 7.49
CA LEU A 35 -13.65 -9.88 6.26
C LEU A 35 -12.90 -10.50 5.06
N SER A 36 -11.60 -10.29 4.96
CA SER A 36 -10.78 -10.92 3.92
C SER A 36 -10.79 -12.46 4.01
N LEU A 37 -10.81 -13.00 5.23
CA LEU A 37 -10.94 -14.45 5.45
C LEU A 37 -12.35 -14.95 5.13
N LEU A 38 -13.40 -14.21 5.53
CA LEU A 38 -14.79 -14.55 5.23
C LEU A 38 -15.04 -14.64 3.72
N ARG A 39 -14.43 -13.77 2.91
CA ARG A 39 -14.53 -13.78 1.44
C ARG A 39 -13.90 -15.02 0.78
N LYS A 40 -13.00 -15.72 1.47
CA LYS A 40 -12.30 -16.91 0.96
C LYS A 40 -13.10 -18.21 1.14
N PHE A 41 -14.16 -18.19 1.95
CA PHE A 41 -15.05 -19.35 2.08
C PHE A 41 -15.98 -19.48 0.88
N ASP A 42 -16.37 -20.72 0.57
CA ASP A 42 -17.42 -20.98 -0.39
C ASP A 42 -18.79 -20.51 0.14
N LYS A 43 -19.68 -20.18 -0.78
CA LYS A 43 -21.00 -19.62 -0.43
C LYS A 43 -21.80 -20.46 0.57
N PRO A 44 -21.90 -21.82 0.41
CA PRO A 44 -22.67 -22.64 1.35
C PRO A 44 -22.13 -22.59 2.78
N PHE A 45 -20.81 -22.67 2.96
CA PHE A 45 -20.19 -22.59 4.28
C PHE A 45 -20.34 -21.20 4.91
N LEU A 46 -20.15 -20.15 4.11
CA LEU A 46 -20.31 -18.78 4.57
C LEU A 46 -21.75 -18.50 5.06
N GLU A 47 -22.77 -18.98 4.34
CA GLU A 47 -24.17 -18.84 4.76
C GLU A 47 -24.45 -19.59 6.07
N GLN A 48 -23.92 -20.79 6.26
CA GLN A 48 -24.04 -21.54 7.50
C GLN A 48 -23.38 -20.82 8.67
N LEU A 49 -22.16 -20.30 8.45
CA LEU A 49 -21.43 -19.52 9.45
C LEU A 49 -22.18 -18.25 9.85
N LEU A 50 -22.70 -17.49 8.87
CA LEU A 50 -23.49 -16.29 9.10
C LEU A 50 -24.79 -16.60 9.87
N ASN A 51 -25.45 -17.71 9.57
CA ASN A 51 -26.66 -18.13 10.26
C ASN A 51 -26.40 -18.62 11.70
N SER A 52 -25.19 -19.06 11.99
CA SER A 52 -24.76 -19.46 13.34
C SER A 52 -24.31 -18.25 14.19
N ALA A 53 -24.05 -17.09 13.55
CA ALA A 53 -23.61 -15.89 14.25
C ALA A 53 -24.78 -15.15 14.95
N PRO A 54 -24.51 -14.45 16.08
CA PRO A 54 -25.49 -13.54 16.67
C PRO A 54 -26.02 -12.54 15.63
N GLU A 55 -27.31 -12.17 15.73
CA GLU A 55 -27.98 -11.39 14.69
C GLU A 55 -27.27 -10.08 14.35
N HIS A 56 -26.75 -9.38 15.34
CA HIS A 56 -26.00 -8.13 15.14
C HIS A 56 -24.68 -8.36 14.36
N ILE A 57 -23.99 -9.48 14.56
CA ILE A 57 -22.78 -9.85 13.83
C ILE A 57 -23.12 -10.28 12.41
N LYS A 58 -24.17 -11.10 12.24
CA LYS A 58 -24.68 -11.52 10.94
C LYS A 58 -25.01 -10.29 10.07
N THR A 59 -25.76 -9.34 10.62
CA THR A 59 -26.12 -8.10 9.92
C THR A 59 -24.86 -7.31 9.52
N GLN A 60 -23.90 -7.15 10.43
CA GLN A 60 -22.67 -6.42 10.20
C GLN A 60 -21.81 -7.08 9.11
N TRP A 61 -21.60 -8.39 9.18
CA TRP A 61 -20.79 -9.11 8.18
C TRP A 61 -21.49 -9.17 6.82
N SER A 62 -22.81 -9.43 6.81
CA SER A 62 -23.59 -9.44 5.57
C SER A 62 -23.59 -8.08 4.86
N LEU A 63 -23.64 -6.99 5.63
CA LEU A 63 -23.52 -5.64 5.09
C LEU A 63 -22.13 -5.41 4.49
N ALA A 64 -21.07 -5.70 5.24
CA ALA A 64 -19.69 -5.51 4.82
C ALA A 64 -19.32 -6.32 3.55
N LEU A 65 -19.82 -7.55 3.45
CA LEU A 65 -19.55 -8.43 2.30
C LEU A 65 -20.23 -7.98 0.99
N LYS A 66 -21.20 -7.06 1.04
CA LYS A 66 -21.82 -6.47 -0.17
C LYS A 66 -20.90 -5.49 -0.91
N TYR A 67 -19.94 -4.89 -0.19
CA TYR A 67 -19.07 -3.86 -0.72
C TYR A 67 -17.72 -4.44 -1.16
N LYS A 68 -17.03 -3.71 -2.04
CA LYS A 68 -15.68 -4.08 -2.50
C LYS A 68 -14.68 -4.08 -1.34
N ALA A 69 -13.73 -5.00 -1.37
CA ALA A 69 -12.61 -5.01 -0.42
C ALA A 69 -11.82 -3.69 -0.50
N GLY A 70 -11.48 -3.13 0.66
CA GLY A 70 -10.79 -1.84 0.79
C GLY A 70 -11.70 -0.60 0.66
N SER A 71 -13.02 -0.78 0.50
CA SER A 71 -13.96 0.36 0.50
C SER A 71 -14.42 0.72 1.91
N VAL A 72 -14.91 1.96 2.06
CA VAL A 72 -15.55 2.45 3.31
C VAL A 72 -16.74 1.56 3.70
N GLY A 73 -17.53 1.12 2.72
CA GLY A 73 -18.67 0.23 2.94
C GLY A 73 -18.30 -1.11 3.55
N GLU A 74 -17.11 -1.65 3.25
CA GLU A 74 -16.60 -2.86 3.88
C GLU A 74 -16.35 -2.66 5.39
N LEU A 75 -15.82 -1.50 5.78
CA LEU A 75 -15.47 -1.20 7.18
C LEU A 75 -16.59 -0.53 7.96
N MET A 76 -17.66 -0.06 7.30
CA MET A 76 -18.77 0.57 7.99
C MET A 76 -19.53 -0.42 8.89
N GLN A 77 -20.27 0.12 9.81
CA GLN A 77 -21.16 -0.60 10.73
C GLN A 77 -22.54 0.08 10.77
N PRO A 78 -23.59 -0.61 11.14
CA PRO A 78 -24.89 0.03 11.36
C PRO A 78 -24.76 1.19 12.32
N ALA A 79 -25.42 2.31 12.04
CA ALA A 79 -25.44 3.46 12.94
C ALA A 79 -26.15 3.10 14.24
N PRO A 80 -25.49 3.26 15.42
CA PRO A 80 -26.08 2.88 16.69
C PRO A 80 -27.28 3.74 17.09
N LEU A 81 -27.29 5.01 16.67
CA LEU A 81 -28.35 5.98 16.95
C LEU A 81 -28.65 6.77 15.69
N ILE A 82 -29.90 6.65 15.23
CA ILE A 82 -30.45 7.44 14.11
C ILE A 82 -31.61 8.26 14.66
N LEU A 83 -31.57 9.56 14.43
CA LEU A 83 -32.56 10.51 14.88
C LEU A 83 -33.19 11.21 13.69
N ASN A 84 -34.53 11.39 13.72
CA ASN A 84 -35.19 12.24 12.74
C ASN A 84 -34.96 13.72 13.11
N GLU A 85 -34.70 14.57 12.14
CA GLU A 85 -34.45 16.00 12.35
C GLU A 85 -35.63 16.76 13.01
N LYS A 86 -36.86 16.21 12.92
CA LYS A 86 -38.08 16.75 13.47
C LYS A 86 -38.32 16.31 14.93
N MET A 87 -37.55 15.36 15.45
CA MET A 87 -37.64 14.92 16.81
C MET A 87 -37.23 16.04 17.76
N THR A 88 -37.83 16.03 18.96
CA THR A 88 -37.42 16.88 20.09
C THR A 88 -36.22 16.26 20.80
N VAL A 89 -35.49 17.08 21.56
CA VAL A 89 -34.42 16.63 22.47
C VAL A 89 -34.94 15.57 23.43
N GLY A 90 -36.17 15.75 23.98
CA GLY A 90 -36.80 14.79 24.88
C GLY A 90 -37.00 13.41 24.24
N GLU A 91 -37.51 13.37 23.00
CA GLU A 91 -37.69 12.13 22.23
C GLU A 91 -36.38 11.46 21.89
N ALA A 92 -35.33 12.24 21.58
CA ALA A 92 -33.99 11.71 21.33
C ALA A 92 -33.38 11.04 22.57
N ILE A 93 -33.58 11.61 23.75
CA ILE A 93 -33.17 11.00 25.04
C ILE A 93 -33.88 9.66 25.27
N GLU A 94 -35.17 9.59 24.97
CA GLU A 94 -35.92 8.32 25.12
C GLU A 94 -35.41 7.26 24.13
N SER A 95 -35.13 7.64 22.88
CA SER A 95 -34.59 6.71 21.89
C SER A 95 -33.28 6.05 22.34
N VAL A 96 -32.44 6.76 23.09
CA VAL A 96 -31.19 6.20 23.64
C VAL A 96 -31.45 5.12 24.71
N ARG A 97 -32.55 5.18 25.44
CA ARG A 97 -32.88 4.15 26.44
C ARG A 97 -33.14 2.78 25.84
N GLU A 98 -33.52 2.74 24.56
CA GLU A 98 -33.72 1.49 23.81
C GLU A 98 -32.41 0.85 23.33
N ILE A 99 -31.32 1.64 23.32
CA ILE A 99 -30.01 1.12 22.86
C ILE A 99 -29.40 0.24 23.99
N PRO A 100 -28.94 -0.99 23.66
CA PRO A 100 -28.30 -1.83 24.64
C PRO A 100 -27.08 -1.16 25.29
N LYS A 101 -26.98 -1.20 26.63
CA LYS A 101 -25.87 -0.56 27.39
C LYS A 101 -24.46 -0.96 26.97
N LYS A 102 -24.29 -2.08 26.23
CA LYS A 102 -23.00 -2.54 25.72
C LYS A 102 -22.56 -1.84 24.43
N ILE A 103 -23.47 -1.09 23.76
CA ILE A 103 -23.16 -0.37 22.53
C ILE A 103 -22.63 1.00 22.90
N LEU A 104 -21.37 1.24 22.57
CA LEU A 104 -20.73 2.55 22.73
C LEU A 104 -21.06 3.42 21.51
N PHE A 105 -21.59 4.59 21.74
CA PHE A 105 -21.81 5.63 20.72
C PHE A 105 -21.53 7.01 21.31
N THR A 106 -21.13 7.92 20.48
CA THR A 106 -20.86 9.32 20.84
C THR A 106 -21.76 10.26 20.04
N TYR A 107 -22.17 9.80 18.86
CA TYR A 107 -22.93 10.58 17.90
C TYR A 107 -24.25 9.93 17.56
N GLY A 108 -25.29 10.77 17.38
CA GLY A 108 -26.54 10.42 16.71
C GLY A 108 -26.47 10.92 15.26
N MET A 109 -26.78 10.07 14.30
CA MET A 109 -26.90 10.46 12.90
C MET A 109 -28.29 11.06 12.69
N VAL A 110 -28.36 12.30 12.19
CA VAL A 110 -29.62 13.01 12.00
C VAL A 110 -30.03 12.92 10.54
N VAL A 111 -31.24 12.44 10.31
CA VAL A 111 -31.80 12.24 8.97
C VAL A 111 -33.17 12.90 8.82
N ASN A 112 -33.54 13.20 7.56
CA ASN A 112 -34.90 13.62 7.22
C ASN A 112 -35.82 12.40 6.99
N ASP A 113 -37.08 12.66 6.61
CA ASP A 113 -38.07 11.61 6.36
C ASP A 113 -37.72 10.69 5.17
N SER A 114 -36.81 11.14 4.27
CA SER A 114 -36.30 10.36 3.13
C SER A 114 -35.04 9.56 3.47
N ASN A 115 -34.62 9.53 4.76
CA ASN A 115 -33.38 8.94 5.25
C ASN A 115 -32.11 9.60 4.70
N GLU A 116 -32.18 10.86 4.23
CA GLU A 116 -31.01 11.63 3.83
C GLU A 116 -30.34 12.25 5.05
N LEU A 117 -29.01 12.20 5.10
CA LEU A 117 -28.23 12.76 6.19
C LEU A 117 -28.34 14.29 6.19
N THR A 118 -28.86 14.86 7.28
CA THR A 118 -29.00 16.31 7.48
C THR A 118 -28.05 16.86 8.51
N GLY A 119 -27.50 16.01 9.40
CA GLY A 119 -26.54 16.44 10.40
C GLY A 119 -26.05 15.30 11.28
N VAL A 120 -25.18 15.67 12.23
CA VAL A 120 -24.67 14.79 13.27
C VAL A 120 -24.85 15.49 14.61
N LEU A 121 -25.41 14.80 15.58
CA LEU A 121 -25.60 15.29 16.93
C LEU A 121 -24.54 14.67 17.86
N VAL A 122 -23.76 15.49 18.54
CA VAL A 122 -22.94 15.03 19.67
C VAL A 122 -23.90 14.77 20.84
N PHE A 123 -24.06 13.50 21.24
CA PHE A 123 -25.11 13.18 22.22
C PHE A 123 -24.89 13.86 23.57
N ARG A 124 -23.67 14.14 23.98
CA ARG A 124 -23.37 14.93 25.19
C ARG A 124 -24.04 16.32 25.15
N ASP A 125 -24.12 16.93 23.98
CA ASP A 125 -24.56 18.31 23.83
C ASP A 125 -26.10 18.44 24.08
N VAL A 126 -26.82 17.33 23.96
CA VAL A 126 -28.25 17.23 24.37
C VAL A 126 -28.49 17.70 25.81
N LEU A 127 -27.48 17.53 26.69
CA LEU A 127 -27.59 17.94 28.11
C LEU A 127 -27.65 19.47 28.31
N TYR A 128 -27.30 20.26 27.33
CA TYR A 128 -27.31 21.74 27.38
C TYR A 128 -28.56 22.35 26.79
N HIS A 129 -29.47 21.52 26.24
CA HIS A 129 -30.66 21.97 25.53
C HIS A 129 -31.94 21.60 26.24
N GLN A 130 -33.02 22.37 25.97
CA GLN A 130 -34.33 22.08 26.54
C GLN A 130 -35.00 20.92 25.82
N LYS A 131 -35.88 20.19 26.50
CA LYS A 131 -36.51 18.98 25.95
C LYS A 131 -37.38 19.24 24.72
N GLU A 132 -37.89 20.45 24.61
CA GLU A 132 -38.81 20.93 23.57
C GLU A 132 -38.08 21.39 22.29
N GLU A 133 -36.77 21.62 22.35
CA GLU A 133 -35.98 22.02 21.20
C GLU A 133 -35.91 20.90 20.15
N LEU A 134 -35.84 21.27 18.87
CA LEU A 134 -35.78 20.30 17.79
C LEU A 134 -34.33 19.89 17.47
N ILE A 135 -34.11 18.62 17.15
CA ILE A 135 -32.81 18.06 16.82
C ILE A 135 -32.14 18.79 15.63
N LYS A 136 -32.92 19.23 14.62
CA LYS A 136 -32.41 20.01 13.47
C LYS A 136 -31.77 21.34 13.86
N ASP A 137 -32.12 21.92 15.00
CA ASP A 137 -31.64 23.23 15.46
C ASP A 137 -30.33 23.11 16.27
N ILE A 138 -30.07 21.93 16.84
CA ILE A 138 -28.93 21.68 17.71
C ILE A 138 -27.86 20.77 17.08
N CYS A 139 -28.15 20.11 15.95
CA CYS A 139 -27.20 19.24 15.26
C CYS A 139 -26.18 20.03 14.44
N PHE A 140 -25.00 19.47 14.27
CA PHE A 140 -24.01 19.98 13.36
C PHE A 140 -24.42 19.68 11.92
N LYS A 141 -24.79 20.72 11.19
CA LYS A 141 -25.07 20.67 9.74
C LYS A 141 -23.72 20.61 8.99
N ASN A 142 -23.67 19.95 7.85
CA ASN A 142 -22.46 19.78 7.05
C ASN A 142 -21.37 18.91 7.74
N ALA A 143 -21.76 17.92 8.50
CA ALA A 143 -20.80 16.93 9.00
C ALA A 143 -20.10 16.21 7.84
N SER A 144 -18.79 16.06 7.95
CA SER A 144 -18.03 15.30 6.95
C SER A 144 -18.57 13.87 6.88
N SER A 145 -19.05 13.47 5.71
CA SER A 145 -19.51 12.11 5.41
C SER A 145 -18.63 11.45 4.37
N PHE A 146 -18.67 10.12 4.30
CA PHE A 146 -17.99 9.32 3.28
C PHE A 146 -19.01 8.52 2.48
N LYS A 147 -18.70 8.28 1.21
CA LYS A 147 -19.48 7.36 0.39
C LYS A 147 -19.04 5.92 0.66
N ALA A 148 -19.99 4.99 0.59
CA ALA A 148 -19.69 3.58 0.82
C ALA A 148 -18.65 3.03 -0.17
N ASP A 149 -18.60 3.56 -1.39
CA ASP A 149 -17.65 3.17 -2.43
C ASP A 149 -16.29 3.88 -2.36
N ASP A 150 -16.13 4.88 -1.47
CA ASP A 150 -14.84 5.56 -1.27
C ASP A 150 -13.78 4.56 -0.83
N ASP A 151 -12.54 4.78 -1.30
CA ASP A 151 -11.39 3.98 -0.84
C ASP A 151 -10.99 4.38 0.58
N VAL A 152 -10.78 3.38 1.45
CA VAL A 152 -10.46 3.60 2.88
C VAL A 152 -9.16 4.37 3.06
N LEU A 153 -8.14 4.13 2.24
CA LEU A 153 -6.85 4.81 2.37
C LEU A 153 -6.97 6.30 2.04
N SER A 154 -7.77 6.64 1.02
CA SER A 154 -8.03 8.03 0.67
C SER A 154 -8.82 8.77 1.77
N THR A 155 -9.69 8.05 2.50
CA THR A 155 -10.43 8.62 3.63
C THR A 155 -9.55 8.88 4.84
N PHE A 156 -8.48 8.10 5.06
CA PHE A 156 -7.56 8.32 6.18
C PHE A 156 -7.01 9.75 6.19
N ASN A 157 -6.57 10.27 5.06
CA ASN A 157 -6.04 11.62 4.94
C ASN A 157 -7.08 12.71 5.27
N ARG A 158 -8.37 12.44 5.01
CA ARG A 158 -9.47 13.34 5.35
C ARG A 158 -9.85 13.25 6.83
N THR A 159 -9.55 12.14 7.50
CA THR A 159 -9.83 11.90 8.93
C THR A 159 -8.66 12.28 9.83
N ALA A 160 -7.42 12.21 9.36
CA ALA A 160 -6.20 12.40 10.15
C ALA A 160 -6.10 13.76 10.87
N GLY A 161 -6.73 14.80 10.33
CA GLY A 161 -6.81 16.14 10.95
C GLY A 161 -8.02 16.34 11.87
N ASN A 162 -9.00 15.45 11.83
CA ASN A 162 -10.26 15.59 12.55
C ASN A 162 -10.35 14.49 13.60
N GLN A 163 -10.29 14.86 14.89
CA GLN A 163 -10.42 13.92 16.01
C GLN A 163 -11.87 13.46 16.22
N ILE A 164 -12.61 13.19 15.12
CA ILE A 164 -13.99 12.70 15.21
C ILE A 164 -13.94 11.17 15.27
N PRO A 165 -14.45 10.55 16.35
CA PRO A 165 -14.38 9.09 16.51
C PRO A 165 -15.22 8.29 15.50
N GLU A 166 -16.27 8.90 14.94
CA GLU A 166 -17.22 8.20 14.09
C GLU A 166 -17.78 9.12 12.99
N TYR A 167 -17.78 8.66 11.75
CA TYR A 167 -18.23 9.40 10.57
C TYR A 167 -19.45 8.75 9.93
N PRO A 168 -20.45 9.51 9.47
CA PRO A 168 -21.57 8.97 8.70
C PRO A 168 -21.09 8.45 7.33
N VAL A 169 -21.67 7.32 6.93
CA VAL A 169 -21.48 6.73 5.59
C VAL A 169 -22.79 6.80 4.83
N VAL A 170 -22.73 7.34 3.64
CA VAL A 170 -23.92 7.61 2.79
C VAL A 170 -23.77 6.96 1.42
N ASP A 171 -24.88 6.84 0.70
CA ASP A 171 -24.90 6.48 -0.71
C ASP A 171 -24.72 7.72 -1.62
N ASN A 172 -24.89 7.52 -2.93
CA ASN A 172 -24.78 8.61 -3.90
C ASN A 172 -25.93 9.62 -3.83
N GLU A 173 -27.05 9.25 -3.20
CA GLU A 173 -28.24 10.08 -2.96
C GLU A 173 -28.23 10.73 -1.58
N ASN A 174 -27.11 10.69 -0.85
CA ASN A 174 -26.93 11.17 0.52
C ASN A 174 -27.78 10.43 1.57
N LYS A 175 -28.31 9.24 1.28
CA LYS A 175 -29.02 8.43 2.27
C LYS A 175 -28.05 7.75 3.21
N LEU A 176 -28.37 7.75 4.49
CA LEU A 176 -27.54 7.14 5.52
C LEU A 176 -27.53 5.61 5.39
N LEU A 177 -26.34 5.03 5.25
CA LEU A 177 -26.11 3.58 5.18
C LEU A 177 -25.56 3.01 6.50
N GLY A 178 -24.79 3.80 7.24
CA GLY A 178 -24.16 3.38 8.47
C GLY A 178 -23.14 4.40 8.95
N THR A 179 -22.21 3.94 9.78
CA THR A 179 -21.11 4.75 10.31
C THR A 179 -19.76 4.07 10.14
N LEU A 180 -18.71 4.87 10.02
CA LEU A 180 -17.32 4.44 9.94
C LEU A 180 -16.56 4.96 11.16
N ARG A 181 -15.99 4.05 11.97
CA ARG A 181 -15.13 4.44 13.09
C ARG A 181 -13.75 4.84 12.60
N GLY A 182 -13.24 5.96 13.09
CA GLY A 182 -11.88 6.42 12.79
C GLY A 182 -10.81 5.40 13.15
N SER A 183 -10.98 4.60 14.21
CA SER A 183 -10.09 3.49 14.56
C SER A 183 -10.02 2.41 13.46
N HIS A 184 -11.13 2.07 12.81
CA HIS A 184 -11.12 1.08 11.72
C HIS A 184 -10.34 1.58 10.49
N VAL A 185 -10.41 2.89 10.23
CA VAL A 185 -9.62 3.52 9.16
C VAL A 185 -8.14 3.49 9.52
N ALA A 186 -7.79 3.82 10.76
CA ALA A 186 -6.40 3.78 11.24
C ALA A 186 -5.82 2.37 11.20
N ASP A 187 -6.58 1.35 11.61
CA ASP A 187 -6.16 -0.06 11.55
C ASP A 187 -5.93 -0.52 10.11
N ALA A 188 -6.81 -0.14 9.18
CA ALA A 188 -6.68 -0.46 7.76
C ALA A 188 -5.45 0.23 7.14
N TYR A 189 -5.21 1.49 7.48
CA TYR A 189 -4.03 2.23 7.05
C TYR A 189 -2.73 1.62 7.59
N ALA A 190 -2.69 1.27 8.88
CA ALA A 190 -1.52 0.62 9.48
C ALA A 190 -1.20 -0.73 8.82
N LEU A 191 -2.22 -1.52 8.48
CA LEU A 191 -2.06 -2.77 7.76
C LEU A 191 -1.49 -2.55 6.35
N GLU A 192 -2.00 -1.56 5.62
CA GLU A 192 -1.51 -1.22 4.27
C GLU A 192 -0.06 -0.75 4.29
N VAL A 193 0.29 0.16 5.20
CA VAL A 193 1.67 0.64 5.37
C VAL A 193 2.60 -0.51 5.74
N SER A 194 2.17 -1.42 6.62
CA SER A 194 2.94 -2.62 6.98
C SER A 194 3.18 -3.56 5.78
N ALA A 195 2.21 -3.68 4.88
CA ALA A 195 2.32 -4.53 3.71
C ALA A 195 3.24 -3.97 2.60
N LEU A 196 3.46 -2.65 2.57
CA LEU A 196 4.25 -2.00 1.51
C LEU A 196 5.65 -2.56 1.33
N SER A 197 6.34 -2.89 2.43
CA SER A 197 7.69 -3.46 2.37
C SER A 197 7.72 -4.81 1.63
N GLY A 198 6.70 -5.64 1.81
CA GLY A 198 6.55 -6.90 1.09
C GLY A 198 6.20 -6.70 -0.38
N VAL A 199 5.27 -5.80 -0.67
CA VAL A 199 4.80 -5.53 -2.05
C VAL A 199 5.93 -5.01 -2.94
N LEU A 200 6.82 -4.18 -2.40
CA LEU A 200 8.00 -3.66 -3.12
C LEU A 200 8.96 -4.77 -3.61
N VAL A 201 8.97 -5.92 -2.96
CA VAL A 201 9.78 -7.09 -3.34
C VAL A 201 8.94 -8.23 -3.91
N GLY A 202 7.69 -7.97 -4.28
CA GLY A 202 6.81 -8.94 -4.93
C GLY A 202 6.14 -9.94 -4.00
N VAL A 203 6.09 -9.66 -2.70
CA VAL A 203 5.33 -10.46 -1.74
C VAL A 203 3.90 -9.94 -1.66
N SER A 204 2.92 -10.83 -1.78
CA SER A 204 1.50 -10.49 -1.68
C SER A 204 1.14 -10.00 -0.28
N LYS A 205 0.27 -8.98 -0.18
CA LYS A 205 -0.32 -8.49 1.09
C LYS A 205 -1.03 -9.60 1.88
N GLU A 206 -1.45 -10.65 1.19
CA GLU A 206 -2.16 -11.78 1.79
C GLU A 206 -1.22 -12.82 2.40
N GLU A 207 0.07 -12.75 2.10
CA GLU A 207 1.04 -13.71 2.57
C GLU A 207 1.47 -13.39 4.01
N ALA A 208 1.42 -14.40 4.88
CA ALA A 208 1.79 -14.33 6.28
C ALA A 208 2.74 -15.49 6.63
N LEU A 209 3.35 -15.45 7.82
CA LEU A 209 4.29 -16.49 8.26
C LEU A 209 3.67 -17.89 8.32
N ASP A 210 2.37 -17.96 8.52
CA ASP A 210 1.58 -19.19 8.57
C ASP A 210 1.05 -19.66 7.20
N THR A 211 1.36 -18.92 6.11
CA THR A 211 0.95 -19.32 4.75
C THR A 211 1.68 -20.60 4.32
N SER A 212 0.93 -21.58 3.78
CA SER A 212 1.54 -22.84 3.34
C SER A 212 2.56 -22.59 2.21
N TRP A 213 3.63 -23.38 2.18
CA TRP A 213 4.69 -23.24 1.19
C TRP A 213 4.16 -23.37 -0.26
N THR A 214 3.15 -24.21 -0.50
CA THR A 214 2.51 -24.35 -1.81
C THR A 214 1.76 -23.10 -2.25
N SER A 215 1.14 -22.40 -1.31
CA SER A 215 0.50 -21.11 -1.56
C SER A 215 1.54 -20.01 -1.79
N CYS A 216 2.63 -19.99 -1.03
CA CYS A 216 3.75 -19.06 -1.25
C CYS A 216 4.33 -19.20 -2.68
N VAL A 217 4.54 -20.45 -3.15
CA VAL A 217 5.01 -20.68 -4.53
C VAL A 217 4.04 -20.12 -5.57
N LYS A 218 2.73 -20.28 -5.36
CA LYS A 218 1.72 -19.72 -6.28
C LYS A 218 1.67 -18.20 -6.25
N LEU A 219 1.84 -17.59 -5.08
CA LEU A 219 1.79 -16.13 -4.92
C LEU A 219 3.04 -15.46 -5.48
N ARG A 220 4.24 -15.98 -5.16
CA ARG A 220 5.53 -15.40 -5.58
C ARG A 220 5.96 -15.82 -6.99
N GLY A 221 5.52 -17.01 -7.45
CA GLY A 221 5.95 -17.60 -8.72
C GLY A 221 5.81 -16.68 -9.94
N PRO A 222 4.64 -16.08 -10.19
CA PRO A 222 4.45 -15.17 -11.32
C PRO A 222 5.39 -13.96 -11.28
N TRP A 223 5.63 -13.41 -10.09
CA TRP A 223 6.56 -12.31 -9.89
C TRP A 223 8.00 -12.69 -10.22
N LEU A 224 8.46 -13.84 -9.72
CA LEU A 224 9.81 -14.33 -9.97
C LEU A 224 10.04 -14.67 -11.46
N LEU A 225 9.03 -15.24 -12.13
CA LEU A 225 9.10 -15.50 -13.57
C LEU A 225 9.18 -14.21 -14.38
N LEU A 226 8.38 -13.20 -14.03
CA LEU A 226 8.46 -11.90 -14.69
C LEU A 226 9.84 -11.25 -14.48
N ASN A 227 10.37 -11.30 -13.26
CA ASN A 227 11.70 -10.79 -12.96
C ASN A 227 12.80 -11.55 -13.71
N LEU A 228 12.66 -12.86 -13.90
CA LEU A 228 13.57 -13.67 -14.69
C LEU A 228 13.58 -13.22 -16.17
N VAL A 229 12.40 -13.02 -16.78
CA VAL A 229 12.29 -12.52 -18.15
C VAL A 229 12.99 -11.17 -18.31
N THR A 230 12.76 -10.25 -17.37
CA THR A 230 13.39 -8.92 -17.42
C THR A 230 14.90 -8.97 -17.16
N ALA A 231 15.38 -9.91 -16.33
CA ALA A 231 16.82 -10.15 -16.17
C ALA A 231 17.50 -10.62 -17.47
N PHE A 232 16.81 -11.42 -18.29
CA PHE A 232 17.31 -11.78 -19.62
C PHE A 232 17.43 -10.59 -20.56
N VAL A 233 16.60 -9.55 -20.41
CA VAL A 233 16.74 -8.30 -21.17
C VAL A 233 18.06 -7.61 -20.83
N ALA A 234 18.41 -7.51 -19.55
CA ALA A 234 19.70 -6.98 -19.12
C ALA A 234 20.88 -7.86 -19.62
N GLY A 235 20.72 -9.18 -19.53
CA GLY A 235 21.70 -10.14 -20.09
C GLY A 235 21.90 -9.99 -21.58
N ALA A 236 20.85 -9.71 -22.36
CA ALA A 236 20.95 -9.48 -23.79
C ALA A 236 21.80 -8.22 -24.14
N VAL A 237 21.68 -7.16 -23.31
CA VAL A 237 22.53 -5.97 -23.46
C VAL A 237 24.01 -6.31 -23.26
N VAL A 238 24.31 -7.12 -22.23
CA VAL A 238 25.69 -7.63 -22.03
C VAL A 238 26.18 -8.46 -23.23
N GLY A 239 25.29 -9.30 -23.79
CA GLY A 239 25.58 -10.12 -24.97
C GLY A 239 25.92 -9.31 -26.23
N ILE A 240 25.31 -8.12 -26.43
CA ILE A 240 25.64 -7.21 -27.53
C ILE A 240 27.12 -6.76 -27.47
N PHE A 241 27.68 -6.65 -26.27
CA PHE A 241 29.05 -6.21 -26.03
C PHE A 241 29.98 -7.36 -25.65
N GLN A 242 29.67 -8.61 -26.06
CA GLN A 242 30.47 -9.77 -25.74
C GLN A 242 31.94 -9.59 -26.18
N ASP A 243 32.19 -9.13 -27.40
CA ASP A 243 33.56 -8.90 -27.94
C ASP A 243 34.35 -7.89 -27.08
N THR A 244 33.66 -6.89 -26.52
CA THR A 244 34.27 -5.90 -25.60
C THR A 244 34.70 -6.55 -24.29
N ILE A 245 33.86 -7.44 -23.74
CA ILE A 245 34.16 -8.16 -22.51
C ILE A 245 35.29 -9.17 -22.73
N ASP A 246 35.29 -9.90 -23.86
CA ASP A 246 36.32 -10.88 -24.18
C ASP A 246 37.70 -10.23 -24.32
N GLN A 247 37.76 -9.01 -24.82
CA GLN A 247 39.00 -8.24 -24.93
C GLN A 247 39.40 -7.56 -23.63
N ILE A 248 38.44 -7.19 -22.79
CA ILE A 248 38.67 -6.47 -21.54
C ILE A 248 37.91 -7.17 -20.39
N VAL A 249 38.40 -8.36 -20.00
CA VAL A 249 37.76 -9.22 -18.98
C VAL A 249 37.55 -8.50 -17.65
N LEU A 250 38.37 -7.49 -17.32
CA LEU A 250 38.24 -6.66 -16.14
C LEU A 250 36.85 -6.01 -15.99
N LEU A 251 36.20 -5.68 -17.12
CA LEU A 251 34.85 -5.08 -17.10
C LEU A 251 33.82 -6.02 -16.47
N ALA A 252 33.95 -7.33 -16.70
CA ALA A 252 33.03 -8.33 -16.15
C ALA A 252 32.98 -8.29 -14.62
N MET A 253 34.10 -7.96 -13.95
CA MET A 253 34.12 -7.85 -12.48
C MET A 253 33.28 -6.67 -11.96
N PHE A 254 33.10 -5.62 -12.76
CA PHE A 254 32.40 -4.40 -12.35
C PHE A 254 30.92 -4.38 -12.77
N LEU A 255 30.47 -5.28 -13.66
CA LEU A 255 29.04 -5.39 -14.04
C LEU A 255 28.14 -5.53 -12.82
N PRO A 256 28.35 -6.50 -11.90
CA PRO A 256 27.50 -6.63 -10.72
C PRO A 256 27.66 -5.46 -9.74
N VAL A 257 28.81 -4.81 -9.69
CA VAL A 257 29.03 -3.63 -8.82
C VAL A 257 28.20 -2.45 -9.30
N LEU A 258 28.22 -2.16 -10.61
CA LEU A 258 27.44 -1.06 -11.17
C LEU A 258 25.92 -1.34 -11.04
N ALA A 259 25.48 -2.52 -11.42
CA ALA A 259 24.08 -2.92 -11.35
C ALA A 259 23.56 -2.85 -9.90
N GLY A 260 24.29 -3.44 -8.95
CA GLY A 260 23.90 -3.45 -7.53
C GLY A 260 23.81 -2.04 -6.94
N GLN A 261 24.79 -1.19 -7.22
CA GLN A 261 24.83 0.17 -6.65
C GLN A 261 23.79 1.11 -7.27
N SER A 262 23.62 1.04 -8.59
CA SER A 262 22.57 1.81 -9.27
C SER A 262 21.18 1.33 -8.87
N GLY A 263 20.96 0.02 -8.76
CA GLY A 263 19.73 -0.57 -8.27
C GLY A 263 19.35 -0.09 -6.85
N ASN A 264 20.33 -0.07 -5.94
CA ASN A 264 20.14 0.46 -4.58
C ASN A 264 19.74 1.94 -4.59
N THR A 265 20.39 2.77 -5.41
CA THR A 265 20.04 4.20 -5.54
C THR A 265 18.59 4.38 -6.00
N GLY A 266 18.20 3.65 -7.03
CA GLY A 266 16.82 3.69 -7.52
C GLY A 266 15.79 3.16 -6.50
N ALA A 267 16.12 2.08 -5.78
CA ALA A 267 15.26 1.52 -4.76
C ALA A 267 15.04 2.49 -3.57
N GLN A 268 16.06 3.25 -3.17
CA GLN A 268 15.94 4.30 -2.15
C GLN A 268 15.00 5.42 -2.61
N ALA A 269 15.15 5.92 -3.84
CA ALA A 269 14.27 6.93 -4.41
C ALA A 269 12.82 6.42 -4.50
N LEU A 270 12.63 5.18 -4.96
CA LEU A 270 11.34 4.51 -5.05
C LEU A 270 10.67 4.40 -3.67
N ALA A 271 11.40 3.93 -2.66
CA ALA A 271 10.86 3.73 -1.31
C ALA A 271 10.37 5.05 -0.68
N VAL A 272 11.12 6.15 -0.86
CA VAL A 272 10.71 7.48 -0.40
C VAL A 272 9.42 7.92 -1.11
N LEU A 273 9.36 7.76 -2.43
CA LEU A 273 8.22 8.23 -3.20
C LEU A 273 6.95 7.40 -2.93
N ILE A 274 7.05 6.07 -2.86
CA ILE A 274 5.90 5.21 -2.52
C ILE A 274 5.35 5.56 -1.14
N ARG A 275 6.23 5.79 -0.15
CA ARG A 275 5.79 6.23 1.19
C ARG A 275 5.02 7.55 1.14
N GLU A 276 5.49 8.52 0.35
CA GLU A 276 4.82 9.80 0.21
C GLU A 276 3.48 9.67 -0.54
N MET A 277 3.43 8.80 -1.56
CA MET A 277 2.20 8.51 -2.31
C MET A 277 1.08 7.92 -1.44
N THR A 278 1.41 7.20 -0.37
CA THR A 278 0.41 6.70 0.59
C THR A 278 -0.12 7.79 1.51
N SER A 279 0.65 8.87 1.71
CA SER A 279 0.26 9.99 2.58
C SER A 279 -0.61 11.04 1.87
N GLY A 280 -0.66 11.04 0.51
CA GLY A 280 -1.48 12.00 -0.21
C GLY A 280 -1.19 12.16 -1.71
N ASP A 281 -1.67 13.25 -2.29
CA ASP A 281 -1.40 13.59 -3.68
C ASP A 281 -0.04 14.30 -3.80
N ILE A 282 0.88 13.64 -4.51
CA ILE A 282 2.25 14.13 -4.73
C ILE A 282 2.41 14.94 -6.03
N GLY A 283 1.34 15.12 -6.81
CA GLY A 283 1.41 15.75 -8.13
C GLY A 283 2.24 17.06 -8.18
N PRO A 284 2.00 18.02 -7.27
CA PRO A 284 2.79 19.27 -7.23
C PRO A 284 4.26 19.08 -6.88
N MET A 285 4.62 17.99 -6.19
CA MET A 285 5.97 17.75 -5.66
C MET A 285 6.86 16.93 -6.59
N VAL A 286 6.30 16.29 -7.63
CA VAL A 286 7.03 15.37 -8.53
C VAL A 286 8.24 16.05 -9.16
N LYS A 287 8.09 17.28 -9.70
CA LYS A 287 9.19 17.98 -10.35
C LYS A 287 10.34 18.29 -9.39
N SER A 288 10.03 18.73 -8.18
CA SER A 288 11.03 18.98 -7.13
C SER A 288 11.76 17.70 -6.73
N GLN A 289 11.03 16.60 -6.62
CA GLN A 289 11.60 15.29 -6.29
C GLN A 289 12.55 14.80 -7.39
N LEU A 290 12.19 14.95 -8.67
CA LEU A 290 13.06 14.58 -9.80
C LEU A 290 14.39 15.34 -9.77
N ILE A 291 14.36 16.64 -9.51
CA ILE A 291 15.56 17.46 -9.39
C ILE A 291 16.42 16.98 -8.22
N LYS A 292 15.79 16.74 -7.07
CA LYS A 292 16.46 16.25 -5.86
C LYS A 292 17.13 14.91 -6.10
N GLU A 293 16.44 13.93 -6.69
CA GLU A 293 16.99 12.61 -6.98
C GLU A 293 18.12 12.68 -8.03
N SER A 294 18.04 13.58 -9.00
CA SER A 294 19.13 13.83 -9.96
C SER A 294 20.39 14.34 -9.26
N ILE A 295 20.25 15.31 -8.35
CA ILE A 295 21.38 15.83 -7.56
C ILE A 295 21.98 14.73 -6.67
N LEU A 296 21.14 13.98 -5.97
CA LEU A 296 21.58 12.86 -5.13
C LEU A 296 22.30 11.80 -5.95
N GLY A 297 21.78 11.48 -7.15
CA GLY A 297 22.41 10.57 -8.10
C GLY A 297 23.81 11.01 -8.51
N VAL A 298 24.00 12.32 -8.80
CA VAL A 298 25.33 12.88 -9.10
C VAL A 298 26.27 12.75 -7.90
N VAL A 299 25.82 13.20 -6.73
CA VAL A 299 26.67 13.26 -5.51
C VAL A 299 27.07 11.85 -5.07
N HIS A 300 26.09 10.94 -4.92
CA HIS A 300 26.37 9.58 -4.49
C HIS A 300 27.08 8.77 -5.57
N GLY A 301 26.66 8.89 -6.84
CA GLY A 301 27.27 8.20 -7.95
C GLY A 301 28.75 8.62 -8.16
N PHE A 302 29.05 9.90 -7.98
CA PHE A 302 30.44 10.40 -8.05
C PHE A 302 31.28 9.90 -6.88
N ALA A 303 30.76 9.98 -5.65
CA ALA A 303 31.49 9.51 -4.47
C ALA A 303 31.80 8.01 -4.52
N VAL A 304 30.80 7.19 -4.84
CA VAL A 304 30.99 5.73 -5.00
C VAL A 304 31.82 5.42 -6.25
N GLY A 305 31.62 6.19 -7.32
CA GLY A 305 32.37 6.08 -8.56
C GLY A 305 33.86 6.30 -8.38
N ILE A 306 34.28 7.26 -7.52
CA ILE A 306 35.69 7.47 -7.17
C ILE A 306 36.27 6.19 -6.52
N ILE A 307 35.54 5.61 -5.57
CA ILE A 307 36.02 4.39 -4.88
C ILE A 307 36.19 3.26 -5.90
N CYS A 308 35.17 3.03 -6.74
CA CYS A 308 35.22 2.00 -7.78
C CYS A 308 36.34 2.27 -8.81
N ALA A 309 36.57 3.52 -9.20
CA ALA A 309 37.63 3.93 -10.12
C ALA A 309 39.02 3.67 -9.54
N VAL A 310 39.23 3.97 -8.25
CA VAL A 310 40.51 3.64 -7.57
C VAL A 310 40.72 2.13 -7.52
N VAL A 311 39.71 1.34 -7.20
CA VAL A 311 39.78 -0.13 -7.22
C VAL A 311 40.11 -0.64 -8.63
N MET A 312 39.43 -0.14 -9.67
CA MET A 312 39.71 -0.49 -11.06
C MET A 312 41.18 -0.15 -11.43
N TYR A 313 41.65 1.04 -11.06
CA TYR A 313 43.01 1.50 -11.32
C TYR A 313 44.04 0.56 -10.70
N VAL A 314 43.89 0.20 -9.43
CA VAL A 314 44.80 -0.71 -8.74
C VAL A 314 44.82 -2.08 -9.38
N ILE A 315 43.67 -2.65 -9.68
CA ILE A 315 43.57 -3.98 -10.30
C ILE A 315 44.17 -3.97 -11.74
N ALA A 316 43.81 -2.98 -12.56
CA ALA A 316 44.26 -2.86 -13.92
C ALA A 316 45.78 -2.64 -14.00
N THR A 317 46.35 -1.80 -13.12
CA THR A 317 47.79 -1.57 -13.00
C THR A 317 48.50 -2.83 -12.51
N GLY A 318 47.95 -3.54 -11.51
CA GLY A 318 48.49 -4.81 -11.05
C GLY A 318 48.56 -5.91 -12.14
N GLN A 319 47.69 -5.83 -13.14
CA GLN A 319 47.65 -6.71 -14.31
C GLN A 319 48.45 -6.15 -15.51
N ASN A 320 49.19 -5.05 -15.32
CA ASN A 320 49.92 -4.34 -16.39
C ASN A 320 49.04 -3.96 -17.60
N ASN A 321 47.75 -3.63 -17.37
CA ASN A 321 46.85 -3.22 -18.42
C ASN A 321 47.16 -1.77 -18.86
N PRO A 322 47.46 -1.53 -20.17
CA PRO A 322 47.84 -0.20 -20.66
C PRO A 322 46.71 0.83 -20.56
N HIS A 323 45.44 0.37 -20.42
CA HIS A 323 44.26 1.21 -20.37
C HIS A 323 43.76 1.50 -18.92
N ALA A 324 44.57 1.26 -17.88
CA ALA A 324 44.18 1.38 -16.49
C ALA A 324 43.51 2.72 -16.17
N VAL A 325 44.04 3.86 -16.64
CA VAL A 325 43.50 5.19 -16.43
C VAL A 325 42.13 5.35 -17.14
N VAL A 326 42.05 4.90 -18.41
CA VAL A 326 40.81 5.02 -19.17
C VAL A 326 39.71 4.17 -18.58
N LEU A 327 39.99 2.93 -18.18
CA LEU A 327 39.06 2.03 -17.49
C LEU A 327 38.52 2.66 -16.18
N SER A 328 39.42 3.24 -15.40
CA SER A 328 39.01 3.91 -14.16
C SER A 328 38.09 5.11 -14.42
N ALA A 329 38.37 5.91 -15.41
CA ALA A 329 37.51 7.00 -15.83
C ALA A 329 36.15 6.50 -16.33
N ILE A 330 36.10 5.43 -17.11
CA ILE A 330 34.86 4.80 -17.57
C ILE A 330 34.01 4.35 -16.39
N ILE A 331 34.60 3.69 -15.39
CA ILE A 331 33.87 3.25 -14.19
C ILE A 331 33.28 4.44 -13.43
N LEU A 332 34.06 5.51 -13.21
CA LEU A 332 33.60 6.74 -12.54
C LEU A 332 32.38 7.35 -13.25
N PHE A 333 32.51 7.57 -14.57
CA PHE A 333 31.41 8.16 -15.36
C PHE A 333 30.19 7.24 -15.43
N SER A 334 30.39 5.94 -15.65
CA SER A 334 29.30 4.98 -15.72
C SER A 334 28.55 4.87 -14.41
N MET A 335 29.26 4.83 -13.28
CA MET A 335 28.64 4.81 -11.94
C MET A 335 27.81 6.08 -11.71
N THR A 336 28.38 7.25 -12.01
CA THR A 336 27.68 8.52 -11.82
C THR A 336 26.42 8.60 -12.68
N ALA A 337 26.55 8.32 -13.98
CA ALA A 337 25.41 8.33 -14.89
C ALA A 337 24.32 7.32 -14.49
N SER A 338 24.72 6.11 -14.12
CA SER A 338 23.79 5.07 -13.67
C SER A 338 23.02 5.46 -12.42
N CYS A 339 23.68 6.04 -11.42
CA CYS A 339 23.01 6.50 -10.21
C CYS A 339 22.02 7.65 -10.50
N VAL A 340 22.34 8.57 -11.39
CA VAL A 340 21.42 9.65 -11.81
C VAL A 340 20.18 9.06 -12.48
N VAL A 341 20.36 8.20 -13.47
CA VAL A 341 19.25 7.56 -14.20
C VAL A 341 18.40 6.74 -13.23
N SER A 342 19.02 5.98 -12.34
CA SER A 342 18.33 5.14 -11.34
C SER A 342 17.49 5.97 -10.37
N GLY A 343 18.03 7.05 -9.83
CA GLY A 343 17.28 7.96 -8.95
C GLY A 343 16.07 8.57 -9.64
N VAL A 344 16.25 9.04 -10.88
CA VAL A 344 15.15 9.56 -11.71
C VAL A 344 14.11 8.47 -12.01
N MET A 345 14.53 7.26 -12.39
CA MET A 345 13.61 6.14 -12.63
C MET A 345 12.83 5.76 -11.37
N GLY A 346 13.49 5.74 -10.20
CA GLY A 346 12.83 5.49 -8.91
C GLY A 346 11.69 6.47 -8.62
N ALA A 347 11.80 7.71 -9.13
CA ALA A 347 10.75 8.71 -9.00
C ALA A 347 9.71 8.67 -10.14
N VAL A 348 10.11 8.42 -11.39
CA VAL A 348 9.21 8.48 -12.56
C VAL A 348 8.31 7.24 -12.65
N VAL A 349 8.86 6.06 -12.41
CA VAL A 349 8.15 4.79 -12.61
C VAL A 349 6.86 4.70 -11.80
N PRO A 350 6.84 4.91 -10.47
CA PRO A 350 5.61 4.78 -9.68
C PRO A 350 4.56 5.84 -10.04
N VAL A 351 4.98 7.06 -10.38
CA VAL A 351 4.07 8.11 -10.84
C VAL A 351 3.40 7.73 -12.15
N THR A 352 4.17 7.16 -13.05
CA THR A 352 3.68 6.71 -14.36
C THR A 352 2.69 5.56 -14.20
N LEU A 353 3.00 4.56 -13.38
CA LEU A 353 2.10 3.44 -13.09
C LEU A 353 0.78 3.91 -12.48
N LYS A 354 0.83 4.84 -11.52
CA LYS A 354 -0.39 5.43 -10.94
C LYS A 354 -1.26 6.13 -11.98
N LYS A 355 -0.66 6.85 -12.93
CA LYS A 355 -1.40 7.50 -14.02
C LYS A 355 -2.11 6.50 -14.94
N PHE A 356 -1.54 5.33 -15.13
CA PHE A 356 -2.16 4.25 -15.90
C PHE A 356 -3.12 3.37 -15.08
N GLY A 357 -3.38 3.71 -13.81
CA GLY A 357 -4.27 2.95 -12.94
C GLY A 357 -3.70 1.63 -12.43
N ALA A 358 -2.38 1.41 -12.59
CA ALA A 358 -1.66 0.27 -12.03
C ALA A 358 -1.19 0.56 -10.61
N ASP A 359 -1.00 -0.52 -9.80
CA ASP A 359 -0.44 -0.38 -8.46
C ASP A 359 1.02 0.09 -8.54
N PRO A 360 1.34 1.30 -8.06
CA PRO A 360 2.69 1.84 -8.13
C PRO A 360 3.70 1.05 -7.28
N ALA A 361 3.27 0.41 -6.21
CA ALA A 361 4.16 -0.38 -5.36
C ALA A 361 4.51 -1.73 -6.00
N ALA A 362 3.51 -2.42 -6.56
CA ALA A 362 3.69 -3.77 -7.09
C ALA A 362 4.55 -3.81 -8.37
N GLY A 363 4.34 -2.89 -9.32
CA GLY A 363 5.04 -2.92 -10.61
C GLY A 363 6.40 -2.23 -10.64
N SER A 364 6.62 -1.27 -9.73
CA SER A 364 7.76 -0.35 -9.85
C SER A 364 9.12 -1.03 -9.69
N SER A 365 9.27 -1.99 -8.79
CA SER A 365 10.58 -2.55 -8.51
C SER A 365 11.14 -3.38 -9.67
N ILE A 366 10.31 -4.14 -10.41
CA ILE A 366 10.78 -4.90 -11.59
C ILE A 366 11.21 -3.95 -12.70
N ILE A 367 10.37 -2.94 -13.02
CA ILE A 367 10.69 -1.96 -14.06
C ILE A 367 11.96 -1.20 -13.70
N LEU A 368 12.09 -0.83 -12.42
CA LEU A 368 13.25 -0.13 -11.90
C LEU A 368 14.51 -0.98 -12.03
N THR A 369 14.55 -2.18 -11.47
CA THR A 369 15.74 -3.03 -11.50
C THR A 369 16.16 -3.36 -12.92
N THR A 370 15.22 -3.72 -13.78
CA THR A 370 15.52 -3.97 -15.19
C THR A 370 16.13 -2.76 -15.89
N GLY A 371 15.50 -1.59 -15.71
CA GLY A 371 15.98 -0.37 -16.33
C GLY A 371 17.36 0.07 -15.81
N THR A 372 17.58 -0.05 -14.50
CA THR A 372 18.86 0.28 -13.89
C THR A 372 19.97 -0.66 -14.34
N ASP A 373 19.71 -1.96 -14.47
CA ASP A 373 20.68 -2.94 -14.94
C ASP A 373 21.04 -2.71 -16.41
N VAL A 374 20.04 -2.53 -17.27
CA VAL A 374 20.26 -2.22 -18.69
C VAL A 374 21.11 -0.95 -18.87
N VAL A 375 20.76 0.12 -18.14
CA VAL A 375 21.49 1.39 -18.27
C VAL A 375 22.90 1.30 -17.71
N SER A 376 23.08 0.73 -16.52
CA SER A 376 24.38 0.69 -15.86
C SER A 376 25.40 -0.16 -16.63
N MET A 377 24.99 -1.37 -17.02
CA MET A 377 25.84 -2.26 -17.80
C MET A 377 26.06 -1.72 -19.22
N GLY A 378 24.98 -1.24 -19.86
CA GLY A 378 25.03 -0.70 -21.22
C GLY A 378 25.94 0.52 -21.35
N VAL A 379 25.84 1.49 -20.44
CA VAL A 379 26.70 2.69 -20.46
C VAL A 379 28.16 2.33 -20.26
N MET A 380 28.48 1.46 -19.30
CA MET A 380 29.87 1.05 -19.06
C MET A 380 30.45 0.35 -20.26
N LEU A 381 29.74 -0.63 -20.83
CA LEU A 381 30.24 -1.42 -21.98
C LEU A 381 30.31 -0.58 -23.25
N PHE A 382 29.34 0.31 -23.47
CA PHE A 382 29.35 1.26 -24.57
C PHE A 382 30.59 2.21 -24.52
N LEU A 383 30.85 2.78 -23.33
CA LEU A 383 32.01 3.66 -23.17
C LEU A 383 33.33 2.90 -23.34
N ALA A 384 33.43 1.67 -22.84
CA ALA A 384 34.59 0.83 -22.99
C ALA A 384 34.82 0.48 -24.45
N ASN A 385 33.80 0.08 -25.20
CA ASN A 385 33.85 -0.21 -26.61
C ASN A 385 34.35 1.00 -27.42
N LYS A 386 33.75 2.17 -27.18
CA LYS A 386 34.06 3.39 -27.89
C LYS A 386 35.45 3.96 -27.62
N PHE A 387 35.88 4.00 -26.33
CA PHE A 387 37.11 4.70 -25.93
C PHE A 387 38.37 3.81 -25.92
N ILE A 388 38.19 2.49 -25.86
CA ILE A 388 39.33 1.55 -25.82
C ILE A 388 39.45 0.77 -27.13
N LEU A 389 38.35 0.28 -27.67
CA LEU A 389 38.38 -0.53 -28.91
C LEU A 389 38.19 0.31 -30.18
N GLY A 390 37.65 1.53 -30.05
CA GLY A 390 37.50 2.46 -31.18
C GLY A 390 36.37 2.12 -32.16
N ASN A 391 35.41 1.28 -31.74
CA ASN A 391 34.28 0.83 -32.54
C ASN A 391 33.00 1.62 -32.24
#